data_63f47b02be23d453be1855a0447903fc
#
_entry.id   63f47b02be23d453be1855a0447903fc
#
_cell.length_a   1.000
_cell.length_b   1.000
_cell.length_c   1.000
_cell.angle_alpha   90.00
_cell.angle_beta   90.00
_cell.angle_gamma   90.00
#
_symmetry.space_group_name_H-M   'P 1'
#
loop_
_entity.id
_entity.type
_entity.pdbx_description
1 polymer ?
#
loop_
_entity_poly.entity_id
_entity_poly.type
_entity_poly.pdbx_seq_one_letter_code
_entity_poly.pdbx_strand_id
1 'polypeptide(L)'
;MAAILSVKNISFQYPSYPGLESRKLLDNISFDLEKGSMNIFLALPGSGKTTLSRILSGLVPAYTGGQLSGEIDKKAATGIVFQNPDEQLFCSTAEKEVVFPLEAAGLSREEIGRRADMAFQKTGIEYLRFKNPVHLSGGEKRRLLISVLCATGPEIWILDETLEEIDILGREEILSFLKSSGKTILILTAKMLDVYKKYADTFFIYTDSHLKQFQGGSSQDFADAVKAGGFCLAEAMPDENSIRALEAAEFKNPVLKVADLCFSYPDSDFSLNIENFALEQGKITAVIGTNGCGKSTLSHIIAGLLPPSAGTILLEDKPVSSEKLNRNCSYLFQNPDYQLFLPTARAELEYGLKLQKMDSCGIEKRVQEAIKIFGIEHPDAPPVLMSYGQRKKLQAAIYWLLNKKIVIIDEADSGISSKEYRQIIEAFRQSPANPAILIITHDIQLAALEADKIFRMGAL
;
A
#
# COMPACT_ATOMS: atom_id res chain seq x y z
N MET A 1 -13.90 9.72 -30.07
CA MET A 1 -13.22 8.49 -30.57
C MET A 1 -14.09 7.28 -30.22
N ALA A 2 -13.93 6.12 -30.85
CA ALA A 2 -14.75 4.94 -30.51
C ALA A 2 -14.28 4.35 -29.19
N ALA A 3 -15.21 3.98 -28.30
CA ALA A 3 -14.90 3.28 -27.06
C ALA A 3 -14.28 1.93 -27.34
N ILE A 4 -13.16 1.61 -26.68
CA ILE A 4 -12.49 0.31 -26.71
C ILE A 4 -13.00 -0.62 -25.62
N LEU A 5 -13.50 -0.04 -24.53
CA LEU A 5 -14.17 -0.70 -23.42
C LEU A 5 -15.41 0.13 -23.06
N SER A 6 -16.58 -0.51 -23.03
CA SER A 6 -17.85 0.11 -22.57
C SER A 6 -18.43 -0.71 -21.43
N VAL A 7 -18.75 -0.05 -20.35
CA VAL A 7 -19.33 -0.62 -19.13
C VAL A 7 -20.69 -0.01 -18.92
N LYS A 8 -21.76 -0.83 -18.85
CA LYS A 8 -23.14 -0.37 -18.73
C LYS A 8 -23.87 -1.03 -17.58
N ASN A 9 -24.29 -0.22 -16.64
CA ASN A 9 -25.13 -0.61 -15.49
C ASN A 9 -24.56 -1.80 -14.71
N ILE A 10 -23.24 -1.87 -14.57
CA ILE A 10 -22.60 -2.97 -13.83
C ILE A 10 -22.94 -2.88 -12.35
N SER A 11 -23.48 -3.97 -11.84
CA SER A 11 -23.66 -4.22 -10.42
C SER A 11 -23.11 -5.58 -10.07
N PHE A 12 -22.47 -5.70 -8.89
CA PHE A 12 -21.86 -6.94 -8.46
C PHE A 12 -22.00 -7.20 -6.97
N GLN A 13 -22.17 -8.47 -6.63
CA GLN A 13 -22.30 -8.99 -5.27
C GLN A 13 -21.56 -10.32 -5.15
N TYR A 14 -20.67 -10.44 -4.16
CA TYR A 14 -20.01 -11.72 -3.85
C TYR A 14 -21.01 -12.75 -3.29
N PRO A 15 -20.69 -14.06 -3.35
CA PRO A 15 -21.50 -15.08 -2.66
C PRO A 15 -21.57 -14.79 -1.15
N SER A 16 -22.69 -15.15 -0.52
CA SER A 16 -22.78 -15.12 0.93
C SER A 16 -21.99 -16.28 1.54
N TYR A 17 -21.34 -16.02 2.67
CA TYR A 17 -20.67 -17.03 3.49
C TYR A 17 -21.33 -17.11 4.86
N PRO A 18 -21.25 -18.24 5.58
CA PRO A 18 -21.76 -18.34 6.93
C PRO A 18 -21.21 -17.23 7.84
N GLY A 19 -22.11 -16.43 8.43
CA GLY A 19 -21.74 -15.30 9.28
C GLY A 19 -21.40 -13.98 8.55
N LEU A 20 -21.46 -13.95 7.20
CA LEU A 20 -21.29 -12.74 6.39
C LEU A 20 -22.48 -12.60 5.44
N GLU A 21 -23.29 -11.57 5.63
CA GLU A 21 -24.30 -11.22 4.65
C GLU A 21 -23.64 -10.73 3.35
N SER A 22 -24.17 -11.22 2.23
CA SER A 22 -23.73 -10.79 0.92
C SER A 22 -24.12 -9.32 0.70
N ARG A 23 -23.12 -8.45 0.51
CA ARG A 23 -23.30 -7.02 0.25
C ARG A 23 -23.11 -6.72 -1.23
N LYS A 24 -24.03 -5.93 -1.80
CA LYS A 24 -23.83 -5.34 -3.12
C LYS A 24 -22.63 -4.39 -3.06
N LEU A 25 -21.55 -4.75 -3.76
CA LEU A 25 -20.27 -4.02 -3.68
C LEU A 25 -20.16 -2.95 -4.77
N LEU A 26 -20.65 -3.25 -5.97
CA LEU A 26 -20.76 -2.31 -7.08
C LEU A 26 -22.24 -2.12 -7.42
N ASP A 27 -22.62 -0.89 -7.67
CA ASP A 27 -24.02 -0.56 -7.95
C ASP A 27 -24.13 0.41 -9.14
N ASN A 28 -24.70 -0.11 -10.25
CA ASN A 28 -25.09 0.64 -11.42
C ASN A 28 -23.97 1.53 -12.02
N ILE A 29 -22.76 0.97 -12.17
CA ILE A 29 -21.61 1.68 -12.72
C ILE A 29 -21.65 1.64 -14.25
N SER A 30 -21.51 2.82 -14.86
CA SER A 30 -21.46 2.95 -16.33
C SER A 30 -20.38 3.95 -16.73
N PHE A 31 -19.48 3.55 -17.63
CA PHE A 31 -18.44 4.42 -18.21
C PHE A 31 -17.85 3.82 -19.47
N ASP A 32 -17.21 4.67 -20.27
CA ASP A 32 -16.51 4.27 -21.48
C ASP A 32 -15.04 4.66 -21.40
N LEU A 33 -14.16 3.82 -21.94
CA LEU A 33 -12.75 4.13 -22.15
C LEU A 33 -12.49 4.30 -23.65
N GLU A 34 -11.95 5.45 -24.04
CA GLU A 34 -11.52 5.70 -25.40
C GLU A 34 -10.18 5.05 -25.70
N LYS A 35 -9.98 4.62 -26.97
CA LYS A 35 -8.71 4.02 -27.38
C LYS A 35 -7.54 4.98 -27.20
N GLY A 36 -6.48 4.53 -26.53
CA GLY A 36 -5.24 5.28 -26.27
C GLY A 36 -5.37 6.34 -25.17
N SER A 37 -6.51 6.41 -24.46
CA SER A 37 -6.70 7.34 -23.34
C SER A 37 -6.08 6.82 -22.05
N MET A 38 -5.62 7.75 -21.19
CA MET A 38 -5.23 7.47 -19.81
C MET A 38 -6.34 7.95 -18.88
N ASN A 39 -6.88 7.05 -18.09
CA ASN A 39 -8.04 7.27 -17.25
C ASN A 39 -7.70 6.97 -15.79
N ILE A 40 -8.13 7.84 -14.89
CA ILE A 40 -8.01 7.66 -13.43
C ILE A 40 -9.38 7.40 -12.84
N PHE A 41 -9.55 6.31 -12.13
CA PHE A 41 -10.76 5.96 -11.41
C PHE A 41 -10.52 6.11 -9.91
N LEU A 42 -11.05 7.20 -9.34
CA LEU A 42 -10.96 7.53 -7.92
C LEU A 42 -12.15 6.90 -7.18
N ALA A 43 -11.84 6.07 -6.19
CA ALA A 43 -12.86 5.51 -5.30
C ALA A 43 -12.24 5.17 -3.95
N LEU A 44 -12.98 5.35 -2.86
CA LEU A 44 -12.49 5.09 -1.51
C LEU A 44 -12.16 3.60 -1.29
N PRO A 45 -11.30 3.28 -0.30
CA PRO A 45 -11.07 1.90 0.11
C PRO A 45 -12.39 1.19 0.45
N GLY A 46 -12.51 -0.08 0.07
CA GLY A 46 -13.74 -0.86 0.28
C GLY A 46 -14.90 -0.56 -0.69
N SER A 47 -14.76 0.38 -1.62
CA SER A 47 -15.78 0.71 -2.64
C SER A 47 -15.88 -0.29 -3.80
N GLY A 48 -15.00 -1.31 -3.86
CA GLY A 48 -15.00 -2.31 -4.92
C GLY A 48 -14.05 -2.07 -6.08
N LYS A 49 -13.05 -1.18 -5.98
CA LYS A 49 -12.02 -0.94 -7.01
C LYS A 49 -11.37 -2.23 -7.53
N THR A 50 -10.81 -3.01 -6.60
CA THR A 50 -10.16 -4.30 -6.92
C THR A 50 -11.15 -5.30 -7.52
N THR A 51 -12.40 -5.27 -7.10
CA THR A 51 -13.46 -6.09 -7.70
C THR A 51 -13.76 -5.62 -9.12
N LEU A 52 -13.84 -4.31 -9.35
CA LEU A 52 -14.04 -3.74 -10.69
C LEU A 52 -12.85 -4.10 -11.61
N SER A 53 -11.60 -3.97 -11.15
CA SER A 53 -10.41 -4.36 -11.93
C SER A 53 -10.45 -5.83 -12.34
N ARG A 54 -10.85 -6.72 -11.41
CA ARG A 54 -10.99 -8.17 -11.66
C ARG A 54 -12.17 -8.50 -12.57
N ILE A 55 -13.28 -7.76 -12.50
CA ILE A 55 -14.41 -7.90 -13.45
C ILE A 55 -13.98 -7.50 -14.86
N LEU A 56 -13.33 -6.35 -15.02
CA LEU A 56 -12.87 -5.87 -16.32
C LEU A 56 -11.80 -6.77 -16.94
N SER A 57 -10.98 -7.44 -16.13
CA SER A 57 -10.02 -8.45 -16.62
C SER A 57 -10.63 -9.83 -16.86
N GLY A 58 -11.88 -10.06 -16.47
CA GLY A 58 -12.60 -11.33 -16.65
C GLY A 58 -12.32 -12.38 -15.57
N LEU A 59 -11.64 -12.01 -14.48
CA LEU A 59 -11.37 -12.92 -13.36
C LEU A 59 -12.58 -13.13 -12.47
N VAL A 60 -13.41 -12.11 -12.30
CA VAL A 60 -14.67 -12.14 -11.55
C VAL A 60 -15.81 -12.03 -12.56
N PRO A 61 -16.87 -12.83 -12.43
CA PRO A 61 -17.15 -13.88 -11.46
C PRO A 61 -16.57 -15.27 -11.79
N ALA A 62 -15.80 -15.40 -12.88
CA ALA A 62 -15.38 -16.69 -13.45
C ALA A 62 -14.68 -17.61 -12.43
N TYR A 63 -13.81 -17.04 -11.57
CA TYR A 63 -13.01 -17.82 -10.61
C TYR A 63 -13.49 -17.67 -9.14
N THR A 64 -14.23 -16.60 -8.83
CA THR A 64 -14.64 -16.30 -7.45
C THR A 64 -16.11 -16.55 -7.19
N GLY A 65 -16.91 -16.75 -8.26
CA GLY A 65 -18.35 -16.72 -8.18
C GLY A 65 -18.90 -15.32 -7.92
N GLY A 66 -20.17 -15.23 -7.57
CA GLY A 66 -20.90 -13.99 -7.35
C GLY A 66 -21.91 -13.69 -8.45
N GLN A 67 -22.70 -12.65 -8.23
CA GLN A 67 -23.76 -12.22 -9.15
C GLN A 67 -23.33 -10.91 -9.83
N LEU A 68 -23.05 -11.00 -11.12
CA LEU A 68 -22.75 -9.86 -11.98
C LEU A 68 -23.96 -9.56 -12.86
N SER A 69 -24.39 -8.30 -12.90
CA SER A 69 -25.42 -7.80 -13.82
C SER A 69 -24.92 -6.59 -14.60
N GLY A 70 -25.55 -6.28 -15.73
CA GLY A 70 -25.13 -5.25 -16.66
C GLY A 70 -24.37 -5.83 -17.85
N GLU A 71 -23.75 -4.96 -18.64
CA GLU A 71 -23.06 -5.32 -19.88
C GLU A 71 -21.64 -4.75 -19.92
N ILE A 72 -20.68 -5.55 -20.40
CA ILE A 72 -19.30 -5.12 -20.69
C ILE A 72 -19.01 -5.45 -22.14
N ASP A 73 -18.88 -4.41 -22.98
CA ASP A 73 -18.42 -4.54 -24.37
C ASP A 73 -16.92 -4.24 -24.40
N LYS A 74 -16.11 -5.28 -24.65
CA LYS A 74 -14.66 -5.22 -24.64
C LYS A 74 -14.12 -5.59 -26.02
N LYS A 75 -13.57 -4.61 -26.74
CA LYS A 75 -13.07 -4.79 -28.12
C LYS A 75 -11.61 -5.26 -28.21
N ALA A 76 -10.93 -5.35 -27.07
CA ALA A 76 -9.52 -5.72 -27.02
C ALA A 76 -9.16 -6.49 -25.74
N ALA A 77 -8.01 -7.18 -25.76
CA ALA A 77 -7.48 -7.86 -24.59
C ALA A 77 -7.08 -6.88 -23.49
N THR A 78 -7.33 -7.29 -22.26
CA THR A 78 -6.96 -6.56 -21.03
C THR A 78 -5.81 -7.25 -20.33
N GLY A 79 -4.86 -6.46 -19.81
CA GLY A 79 -3.87 -6.91 -18.85
C GLY A 79 -4.05 -6.13 -17.53
N ILE A 80 -3.72 -6.76 -16.43
CA ILE A 80 -3.90 -6.19 -15.10
C ILE A 80 -2.62 -6.27 -14.27
N VAL A 81 -2.35 -5.23 -13.50
CA VAL A 81 -1.38 -5.24 -12.39
C VAL A 81 -2.17 -5.09 -11.09
N PHE A 82 -2.05 -6.07 -10.20
CA PHE A 82 -2.74 -6.07 -8.91
C PHE A 82 -2.09 -5.13 -7.92
N GLN A 83 -2.84 -4.76 -6.89
CA GLN A 83 -2.38 -3.94 -5.77
C GLN A 83 -1.16 -4.57 -5.09
N ASN A 84 -1.23 -5.86 -4.77
CA ASN A 84 -0.12 -6.62 -4.21
C ASN A 84 0.65 -7.33 -5.33
N PRO A 85 1.89 -6.91 -5.69
CA PRO A 85 2.68 -7.55 -6.74
C PRO A 85 3.06 -9.01 -6.41
N ASP A 86 3.17 -9.37 -5.12
CA ASP A 86 3.51 -10.74 -4.70
C ASP A 86 2.42 -11.77 -5.03
N GLU A 87 1.19 -11.32 -5.31
CA GLU A 87 0.12 -12.20 -5.81
C GLU A 87 0.29 -12.58 -7.29
N GLN A 88 1.18 -11.89 -8.02
CA GLN A 88 1.39 -12.10 -9.46
C GLN A 88 2.78 -12.63 -9.81
N LEU A 89 3.77 -12.43 -8.94
CA LEU A 89 5.17 -12.83 -9.17
C LEU A 89 5.43 -14.19 -8.51
N PHE A 90 5.77 -15.19 -9.33
CA PHE A 90 5.95 -16.58 -8.86
C PHE A 90 7.16 -17.30 -9.48
N CYS A 91 7.82 -16.69 -10.47
CA CYS A 91 9.00 -17.27 -11.09
C CYS A 91 10.28 -16.99 -10.27
N SER A 92 11.33 -17.76 -10.55
CA SER A 92 12.61 -17.65 -9.83
C SER A 92 13.49 -16.47 -10.30
N THR A 93 13.20 -15.86 -11.46
CA THR A 93 13.91 -14.70 -11.99
C THR A 93 12.95 -13.75 -12.70
N ALA A 94 13.29 -12.45 -12.73
CA ALA A 94 12.50 -11.44 -13.45
C ALA A 94 12.36 -11.78 -14.94
N GLU A 95 13.40 -12.35 -15.57
CA GLU A 95 13.30 -12.80 -16.96
C GLU A 95 12.20 -13.85 -17.16
N LYS A 96 12.14 -14.84 -16.26
CA LYS A 96 11.12 -15.89 -16.36
C LYS A 96 9.71 -15.35 -16.16
N GLU A 97 9.52 -14.33 -15.35
CA GLU A 97 8.20 -13.65 -15.20
C GLU A 97 7.73 -13.03 -16.52
N VAL A 98 8.65 -12.43 -17.29
CA VAL A 98 8.33 -11.82 -18.59
C VAL A 98 8.16 -12.89 -19.66
N VAL A 99 8.97 -13.94 -19.64
CA VAL A 99 8.99 -15.00 -20.66
C VAL A 99 7.82 -15.97 -20.52
N PHE A 100 7.45 -16.35 -19.29
CA PHE A 100 6.43 -17.36 -19.02
C PHE A 100 5.09 -17.14 -19.74
N PRO A 101 4.47 -15.94 -19.71
CA PRO A 101 3.20 -15.71 -20.43
C PRO A 101 3.37 -15.76 -21.96
N LEU A 102 4.55 -15.47 -22.49
CA LEU A 102 4.84 -15.54 -23.92
C LEU A 102 4.98 -17.01 -24.37
N GLU A 103 5.61 -17.85 -23.55
CA GLU A 103 5.68 -19.30 -23.76
C GLU A 103 4.28 -19.93 -23.69
N ALA A 104 3.47 -19.53 -22.70
CA ALA A 104 2.10 -19.99 -22.57
C ALA A 104 1.22 -19.59 -23.76
N ALA A 105 1.53 -18.47 -24.42
CA ALA A 105 0.89 -18.05 -25.67
C ALA A 105 1.40 -18.80 -26.91
N GLY A 106 2.38 -19.70 -26.77
CA GLY A 106 2.91 -20.52 -27.87
C GLY A 106 3.78 -19.78 -28.89
N LEU A 107 4.41 -18.66 -28.48
CA LEU A 107 5.28 -17.90 -29.37
C LEU A 107 6.61 -18.60 -29.63
N SER A 108 7.25 -18.27 -30.77
CA SER A 108 8.57 -18.81 -31.11
C SER A 108 9.64 -18.24 -30.14
N ARG A 109 10.74 -19.00 -29.95
CA ARG A 109 11.86 -18.55 -29.09
C ARG A 109 12.43 -17.17 -29.50
N GLU A 110 12.51 -16.95 -30.82
CA GLU A 110 13.01 -15.68 -31.37
C GLU A 110 12.08 -14.52 -31.00
N GLU A 111 10.75 -14.69 -31.16
CA GLU A 111 9.78 -13.68 -30.82
C GLU A 111 9.70 -13.43 -29.29
N ILE A 112 9.82 -14.49 -28.48
CA ILE A 112 9.92 -14.38 -27.01
C ILE A 112 11.13 -13.54 -26.63
N GLY A 113 12.33 -13.87 -27.14
CA GLY A 113 13.55 -13.10 -26.85
C GLY A 113 13.39 -11.63 -27.23
N ARG A 114 12.94 -11.37 -28.47
CA ARG A 114 12.72 -10.00 -28.96
C ARG A 114 11.75 -9.19 -28.07
N ARG A 115 10.63 -9.80 -27.68
CA ARG A 115 9.62 -9.11 -26.83
C ARG A 115 10.14 -8.90 -25.41
N ALA A 116 10.83 -9.88 -24.84
CA ALA A 116 11.41 -9.74 -23.50
C ALA A 116 12.46 -8.64 -23.47
N ASP A 117 13.41 -8.64 -24.41
CA ASP A 117 14.46 -7.60 -24.50
C ASP A 117 13.83 -6.20 -24.64
N MET A 118 12.87 -6.06 -25.54
CA MET A 118 12.16 -4.80 -25.74
C MET A 118 11.41 -4.35 -24.48
N ALA A 119 10.80 -5.27 -23.73
CA ALA A 119 10.06 -4.95 -22.51
C ALA A 119 10.99 -4.47 -21.41
N PHE A 120 12.10 -5.17 -21.16
CA PHE A 120 13.12 -4.76 -20.18
C PHE A 120 13.70 -3.40 -20.53
N GLN A 121 14.09 -3.18 -21.78
CA GLN A 121 14.64 -1.90 -22.25
C GLN A 121 13.65 -0.75 -22.06
N LYS A 122 12.39 -0.92 -22.50
CA LYS A 122 11.37 0.11 -22.40
C LYS A 122 11.04 0.52 -20.96
N THR A 123 11.11 -0.41 -20.02
CA THR A 123 10.82 -0.17 -18.60
C THR A 123 12.07 0.19 -17.78
N GLY A 124 13.26 0.16 -18.40
CA GLY A 124 14.52 0.54 -17.77
C GLY A 124 14.96 -0.37 -16.63
N ILE A 125 14.63 -1.66 -16.70
CA ILE A 125 14.94 -2.64 -15.64
C ILE A 125 15.81 -3.82 -16.11
N GLU A 126 16.62 -3.63 -17.14
CA GLU A 126 17.55 -4.67 -17.61
C GLU A 126 18.47 -5.21 -16.51
N TYR A 127 18.85 -4.36 -15.56
CA TYR A 127 19.69 -4.72 -14.41
C TYR A 127 19.01 -5.71 -13.43
N LEU A 128 17.68 -5.88 -13.53
CA LEU A 128 16.91 -6.82 -12.71
C LEU A 128 16.76 -8.19 -13.36
N ARG A 129 17.08 -8.33 -14.64
CA ARG A 129 16.71 -9.48 -15.49
C ARG A 129 16.92 -10.84 -14.84
N PHE A 130 18.07 -11.03 -14.19
CA PHE A 130 18.44 -12.29 -13.56
C PHE A 130 18.22 -12.34 -12.05
N LYS A 131 17.69 -11.27 -11.47
CA LYS A 131 17.38 -11.22 -10.03
C LYS A 131 16.11 -12.01 -9.71
N ASN A 132 16.08 -12.55 -8.50
CA ASN A 132 14.87 -13.20 -7.97
C ASN A 132 13.86 -12.11 -7.57
N PRO A 133 12.60 -12.17 -8.04
CA PRO A 133 11.57 -11.20 -7.71
C PRO A 133 11.30 -11.03 -6.21
N VAL A 134 11.53 -12.07 -5.41
CA VAL A 134 11.37 -12.03 -3.94
C VAL A 134 12.28 -10.96 -3.31
N HIS A 135 13.46 -10.72 -3.88
CA HIS A 135 14.45 -9.77 -3.37
C HIS A 135 14.34 -8.36 -3.96
N LEU A 136 13.34 -8.12 -4.83
CA LEU A 136 13.09 -6.82 -5.42
C LEU A 136 12.32 -5.92 -4.45
N SER A 137 12.60 -4.62 -4.51
CA SER A 137 11.77 -3.60 -3.85
C SER A 137 10.36 -3.55 -4.44
N GLY A 138 9.40 -3.01 -3.70
CA GLY A 138 8.02 -2.87 -4.18
C GLY A 138 7.91 -2.11 -5.50
N GLY A 139 8.69 -1.05 -5.69
CA GLY A 139 8.75 -0.30 -6.96
C GLY A 139 9.32 -1.12 -8.11
N GLU A 140 10.40 -1.90 -7.88
CA GLU A 140 11.00 -2.78 -8.88
C GLU A 140 10.04 -3.91 -9.28
N LYS A 141 9.32 -4.52 -8.33
CA LYS A 141 8.27 -5.51 -8.60
C LYS A 141 7.17 -4.95 -9.51
N ARG A 142 6.73 -3.72 -9.26
CA ARG A 142 5.70 -3.05 -10.10
C ARG A 142 6.22 -2.76 -11.49
N ARG A 143 7.45 -2.27 -11.63
CA ARG A 143 8.09 -2.08 -12.95
C ARG A 143 8.22 -3.42 -13.70
N LEU A 144 8.54 -4.50 -13.01
CA LEU A 144 8.57 -5.84 -13.59
C LEU A 144 7.20 -6.28 -14.12
N LEU A 145 6.12 -6.09 -13.35
CA LEU A 145 4.76 -6.40 -13.82
C LEU A 145 4.35 -5.53 -15.02
N ILE A 146 4.75 -4.26 -15.06
CA ILE A 146 4.56 -3.41 -16.24
C ILE A 146 5.35 -3.94 -17.45
N SER A 147 6.56 -4.51 -17.23
CA SER A 147 7.33 -5.17 -18.29
C SER A 147 6.60 -6.40 -18.84
N VAL A 148 5.95 -7.18 -17.98
CA VAL A 148 5.10 -8.30 -18.41
C VAL A 148 3.94 -7.81 -19.31
N LEU A 149 3.28 -6.70 -18.95
CA LEU A 149 2.26 -6.08 -19.81
C LEU A 149 2.84 -5.60 -21.15
N CYS A 150 4.04 -5.03 -21.15
CA CYS A 150 4.73 -4.61 -22.38
C CYS A 150 5.01 -5.79 -23.30
N ALA A 151 5.52 -6.89 -22.76
CA ALA A 151 5.89 -8.07 -23.52
C ALA A 151 4.66 -8.79 -24.09
N THR A 152 3.61 -8.96 -23.28
CA THR A 152 2.36 -9.64 -23.69
C THR A 152 1.51 -8.76 -24.61
N GLY A 153 1.58 -7.44 -24.48
CA GLY A 153 1.05 -6.46 -25.44
C GLY A 153 -0.47 -6.26 -25.48
N PRO A 154 -1.25 -6.45 -24.39
CA PRO A 154 -2.68 -6.14 -24.42
C PRO A 154 -2.92 -4.65 -24.75
N GLU A 155 -4.11 -4.32 -25.30
CA GLU A 155 -4.43 -2.94 -25.66
C GLU A 155 -4.97 -2.14 -24.49
N ILE A 156 -5.54 -2.79 -23.47
CA ILE A 156 -6.09 -2.17 -22.27
C ILE A 156 -5.27 -2.62 -21.07
N TRP A 157 -4.70 -1.68 -20.34
CA TRP A 157 -3.92 -1.92 -19.11
C TRP A 157 -4.67 -1.39 -17.91
N ILE A 158 -4.91 -2.25 -16.93
CA ILE A 158 -5.58 -1.91 -15.69
C ILE A 158 -4.54 -1.98 -14.57
N LEU A 159 -4.38 -0.89 -13.83
CA LEU A 159 -3.47 -0.78 -12.70
C LEU A 159 -4.28 -0.53 -11.42
N ASP A 160 -4.29 -1.50 -10.52
CA ASP A 160 -5.04 -1.44 -9.26
C ASP A 160 -4.12 -0.97 -8.13
N GLU A 161 -4.28 0.30 -7.69
CA GLU A 161 -3.49 0.98 -6.64
C GLU A 161 -1.97 0.87 -6.81
N THR A 162 -1.50 0.61 -8.03
CA THR A 162 -0.10 0.22 -8.33
C THR A 162 0.90 1.35 -8.08
N LEU A 163 0.48 2.62 -8.19
CA LEU A 163 1.38 3.77 -8.12
C LEU A 163 1.48 4.42 -6.74
N GLU A 164 0.64 4.03 -5.80
CA GLU A 164 0.54 4.69 -4.49
C GLU A 164 1.80 4.50 -3.62
N GLU A 165 2.49 3.37 -3.76
CA GLU A 165 3.68 3.01 -2.98
C GLU A 165 5.01 3.27 -3.72
N ILE A 166 4.95 4.00 -4.84
CA ILE A 166 6.13 4.40 -5.61
C ILE A 166 6.49 5.84 -5.23
N ASP A 167 7.77 6.12 -5.07
CA ASP A 167 8.24 7.48 -4.79
C ASP A 167 7.91 8.45 -5.94
N ILE A 168 7.99 9.75 -5.66
CA ILE A 168 7.54 10.81 -6.60
C ILE A 168 8.24 10.70 -7.95
N LEU A 169 9.57 10.49 -7.97
CA LEU A 169 10.36 10.40 -9.20
C LEU A 169 10.00 9.16 -10.01
N GLY A 170 9.99 8.00 -9.37
CA GLY A 170 9.63 6.73 -10.02
C GLY A 170 8.19 6.72 -10.55
N ARG A 171 7.28 7.40 -9.85
CA ARG A 171 5.88 7.56 -10.27
C ARG A 171 5.76 8.40 -11.54
N GLU A 172 6.48 9.51 -11.61
CA GLU A 172 6.46 10.37 -12.80
C GLU A 172 7.06 9.67 -14.03
N GLU A 173 8.15 8.92 -13.86
CA GLU A 173 8.73 8.09 -14.92
C GLU A 173 7.74 7.05 -15.44
N ILE A 174 7.08 6.31 -14.55
CA ILE A 174 6.09 5.30 -14.93
C ILE A 174 4.91 5.93 -15.65
N LEU A 175 4.34 7.03 -15.16
CA LEU A 175 3.22 7.72 -15.80
C LEU A 175 3.59 8.26 -17.19
N SER A 176 4.79 8.83 -17.33
CA SER A 176 5.32 9.27 -18.61
C SER A 176 5.44 8.11 -19.60
N PHE A 177 6.00 6.98 -19.14
CA PHE A 177 6.10 5.76 -19.93
C PHE A 177 4.71 5.22 -20.33
N LEU A 178 3.77 5.10 -19.39
CA LEU A 178 2.41 4.66 -19.65
C LEU A 178 1.73 5.53 -20.72
N LYS A 179 1.84 6.86 -20.60
CA LYS A 179 1.27 7.81 -21.57
C LYS A 179 1.89 7.65 -22.96
N SER A 180 3.21 7.44 -23.03
CA SER A 180 3.92 7.24 -24.31
C SER A 180 3.67 5.86 -24.96
N SER A 181 3.13 4.90 -24.20
CA SER A 181 2.89 3.52 -24.70
C SER A 181 1.81 3.45 -25.78
N GLY A 182 0.94 4.47 -25.88
CA GLY A 182 -0.22 4.50 -26.80
C GLY A 182 -1.32 3.50 -26.43
N LYS A 183 -1.22 2.84 -25.27
CA LYS A 183 -2.23 1.92 -24.75
C LYS A 183 -3.36 2.65 -24.05
N THR A 184 -4.50 1.99 -23.93
CA THR A 184 -5.60 2.49 -23.09
C THR A 184 -5.31 2.09 -21.65
N ILE A 185 -5.18 3.08 -20.78
CA ILE A 185 -4.79 2.88 -19.38
C ILE A 185 -5.97 3.20 -18.47
N LEU A 186 -6.25 2.34 -17.51
CA LEU A 186 -7.17 2.59 -16.40
C LEU A 186 -6.42 2.38 -15.08
N ILE A 187 -6.20 3.45 -14.33
CA ILE A 187 -5.59 3.43 -12.99
C ILE A 187 -6.71 3.57 -11.98
N LEU A 188 -6.90 2.56 -11.13
CA LEU A 188 -7.82 2.62 -10.00
C LEU A 188 -7.03 3.01 -8.75
N THR A 189 -7.47 4.03 -8.04
CA THR A 189 -6.73 4.56 -6.88
C THR A 189 -7.67 5.13 -5.82
N ALA A 190 -7.23 5.11 -4.56
CA ALA A 190 -7.91 5.75 -3.44
C ALA A 190 -7.41 7.18 -3.18
N LYS A 191 -6.27 7.57 -3.79
CA LYS A 191 -5.63 8.86 -3.56
C LYS A 191 -5.58 9.68 -4.84
N MET A 192 -5.97 10.96 -4.74
CA MET A 192 -5.73 11.92 -5.82
C MET A 192 -4.31 12.46 -5.69
N LEU A 193 -3.45 12.08 -6.62
CA LEU A 193 -2.08 12.58 -6.72
C LEU A 193 -2.05 13.68 -7.79
N ASP A 194 -1.43 14.83 -7.47
CA ASP A 194 -1.38 15.97 -8.41
C ASP A 194 -0.74 15.63 -9.75
N VAL A 195 0.22 14.70 -9.74
CA VAL A 195 0.88 14.22 -10.97
C VAL A 195 -0.12 13.61 -11.98
N TYR A 196 -1.25 13.07 -11.53
CA TYR A 196 -2.27 12.52 -12.43
C TYR A 196 -2.88 13.59 -13.34
N LYS A 197 -3.02 14.85 -12.86
CA LYS A 197 -3.54 15.97 -13.66
C LYS A 197 -2.73 16.25 -14.92
N LYS A 198 -1.42 15.93 -14.87
CA LYS A 198 -0.50 16.13 -16.00
C LYS A 198 -0.68 15.08 -17.11
N TYR A 199 -1.10 13.87 -16.76
CA TYR A 199 -1.08 12.72 -17.67
C TYR A 199 -2.47 12.21 -18.07
N ALA A 200 -3.45 12.32 -17.18
CA ALA A 200 -4.77 11.75 -17.39
C ALA A 200 -5.64 12.59 -18.34
N ASP A 201 -6.32 11.89 -19.23
CA ASP A 201 -7.31 12.47 -20.13
C ASP A 201 -8.68 12.57 -19.45
N THR A 202 -9.05 11.55 -18.67
CA THR A 202 -10.36 11.45 -18.01
C THR A 202 -10.20 11.02 -16.55
N PHE A 203 -11.01 11.62 -15.68
CA PHE A 203 -11.16 11.22 -14.29
C PHE A 203 -12.58 10.72 -14.05
N PHE A 204 -12.70 9.59 -13.37
CA PHE A 204 -13.92 9.04 -12.83
C PHE A 204 -13.85 9.12 -11.31
N ILE A 205 -14.88 9.69 -10.68
CA ILE A 205 -15.01 9.76 -9.22
C ILE A 205 -16.22 8.96 -8.81
N TYR A 206 -16.00 7.88 -8.08
CA TYR A 206 -17.04 6.97 -7.58
C TYR A 206 -17.21 7.13 -6.08
N THR A 207 -18.36 7.67 -5.67
CA THR A 207 -18.75 7.89 -4.27
C THR A 207 -20.23 7.60 -4.10
N ASP A 208 -20.61 6.98 -2.99
CA ASP A 208 -22.02 6.71 -2.63
C ASP A 208 -22.85 6.10 -3.78
N SER A 209 -22.27 5.13 -4.48
CA SER A 209 -22.87 4.45 -5.63
C SER A 209 -23.15 5.37 -6.84
N HIS A 210 -22.53 6.54 -6.89
CA HIS A 210 -22.61 7.48 -8.01
C HIS A 210 -21.25 7.67 -8.68
N LEU A 211 -21.23 7.60 -10.00
CA LEU A 211 -20.04 7.84 -10.81
C LEU A 211 -20.16 9.21 -11.50
N LYS A 212 -19.17 10.08 -11.29
CA LYS A 212 -19.00 11.33 -12.01
C LYS A 212 -17.80 11.26 -12.93
N GLN A 213 -17.92 11.79 -14.14
CA GLN A 213 -16.84 11.83 -15.12
C GLN A 213 -16.41 13.27 -15.38
N PHE A 214 -15.08 13.49 -15.46
CA PHE A 214 -14.46 14.77 -15.75
C PHE A 214 -13.41 14.62 -16.85
N GLN A 215 -13.41 15.54 -17.81
CA GLN A 215 -12.36 15.61 -18.82
C GLN A 215 -11.23 16.50 -18.30
N GLY A 216 -10.04 15.87 -18.08
CA GLY A 216 -8.92 16.55 -17.41
C GLY A 216 -9.18 16.85 -15.92
N GLY A 217 -8.16 17.34 -15.22
CA GLY A 217 -8.19 17.60 -13.79
C GLY A 217 -8.11 19.08 -13.37
N SER A 218 -8.48 20.01 -14.27
CA SER A 218 -8.26 21.46 -14.03
C SER A 218 -9.51 22.25 -13.66
N SER A 219 -10.70 21.65 -13.71
CA SER A 219 -11.96 22.37 -13.41
C SER A 219 -12.19 22.50 -11.89
N GLN A 220 -12.88 23.57 -11.48
CA GLN A 220 -13.28 23.77 -10.09
C GLN A 220 -14.22 22.64 -9.63
N ASP A 221 -15.17 22.24 -10.48
CA ASP A 221 -16.11 21.14 -10.18
C ASP A 221 -15.38 19.82 -9.90
N PHE A 222 -14.25 19.54 -10.60
CA PHE A 222 -13.41 18.40 -10.31
C PHE A 222 -12.74 18.53 -8.94
N ALA A 223 -12.15 19.69 -8.63
CA ALA A 223 -11.52 19.93 -7.35
C ALA A 223 -12.50 19.77 -6.18
N ASP A 224 -13.70 20.31 -6.32
CA ASP A 224 -14.77 20.21 -5.33
C ASP A 224 -15.24 18.75 -5.17
N ALA A 225 -15.35 17.98 -6.25
CA ALA A 225 -15.72 16.58 -6.22
C ALA A 225 -14.62 15.71 -5.54
N VAL A 226 -13.34 15.97 -5.80
CA VAL A 226 -12.21 15.31 -5.15
C VAL A 226 -12.20 15.59 -3.65
N LYS A 227 -12.42 16.86 -3.25
CA LYS A 227 -12.48 17.26 -1.85
C LYS A 227 -13.68 16.65 -1.14
N ALA A 228 -14.86 16.73 -1.70
CA ALA A 228 -16.10 16.15 -1.16
C ALA A 228 -15.99 14.63 -1.01
N GLY A 229 -15.32 13.96 -1.94
CA GLY A 229 -15.07 12.50 -1.92
C GLY A 229 -13.99 12.07 -0.93
N GLY A 230 -13.22 12.98 -0.33
CA GLY A 230 -12.19 12.64 0.65
C GLY A 230 -10.91 12.02 0.05
N PHE A 231 -10.62 12.30 -1.25
CA PHE A 231 -9.48 11.72 -1.96
C PHE A 231 -8.15 12.45 -1.77
N CYS A 232 -8.16 13.61 -1.11
CA CYS A 232 -6.95 14.36 -0.78
C CYS A 232 -6.56 14.17 0.69
N LEU A 233 -5.26 14.01 0.95
CA LEU A 233 -4.71 13.93 2.31
C LEU A 233 -4.68 15.31 2.98
N ALA A 234 -4.42 16.37 2.20
CA ALA A 234 -4.34 17.74 2.70
C ALA A 234 -4.84 18.76 1.67
N GLU A 235 -5.26 19.93 2.14
CA GLU A 235 -5.70 21.04 1.28
C GLU A 235 -4.52 21.71 0.53
N ALA A 236 -3.29 21.58 1.04
CA ALA A 236 -2.07 22.10 0.43
C ALA A 236 -0.85 21.24 0.79
N MET A 237 0.18 21.23 -0.07
CA MET A 237 1.50 20.74 0.30
C MET A 237 2.03 21.57 1.47
N PRO A 238 2.59 20.94 2.51
CA PRO A 238 3.26 21.67 3.58
C PRO A 238 4.39 22.51 2.98
N ASP A 239 4.52 23.75 3.45
CA ASP A 239 5.62 24.58 3.00
C ASP A 239 6.98 24.03 3.49
N GLU A 240 8.04 24.37 2.75
CA GLU A 240 9.37 23.86 3.05
C GLU A 240 9.89 24.30 4.43
N ASN A 241 9.43 25.44 4.93
CA ASN A 241 9.82 25.94 6.26
C ASN A 241 9.17 25.09 7.35
N SER A 242 7.92 24.67 7.20
CA SER A 242 7.24 23.74 8.11
C SER A 242 7.96 22.40 8.18
N ILE A 243 8.38 21.85 7.03
CA ILE A 243 9.13 20.60 6.99
C ILE A 243 10.49 20.75 7.69
N ARG A 244 11.23 21.81 7.39
CA ARG A 244 12.54 22.12 8.05
C ARG A 244 12.38 22.30 9.56
N ALA A 245 11.29 22.90 10.03
CA ALA A 245 11.02 23.04 11.46
C ALA A 245 10.82 21.67 12.14
N LEU A 246 10.12 20.74 11.49
CA LEU A 246 9.95 19.37 11.98
C LEU A 246 11.26 18.56 11.94
N GLU A 247 12.12 18.80 10.94
CA GLU A 247 13.46 18.18 10.86
C GLU A 247 14.39 18.69 11.96
N ALA A 248 14.32 19.98 12.30
CA ALA A 248 15.12 20.60 13.34
C ALA A 248 14.58 20.36 14.78
N ALA A 249 13.40 19.74 14.92
CA ALA A 249 12.81 19.49 16.23
C ALA A 249 13.71 18.60 17.10
N GLU A 250 13.96 19.00 18.33
CA GLU A 250 14.72 18.22 19.31
C GLU A 250 13.79 17.58 20.33
N PHE A 251 14.07 16.34 20.67
CA PHE A 251 13.40 15.63 21.75
C PHE A 251 14.12 15.84 23.09
N LYS A 252 13.35 16.09 24.13
CA LYS A 252 13.90 16.37 25.47
C LYS A 252 14.16 15.10 26.26
N ASN A 253 13.25 14.12 26.17
CA ASN A 253 13.30 12.87 26.92
C ASN A 253 13.06 11.66 26.02
N PRO A 254 14.00 11.30 25.16
CA PRO A 254 13.82 10.18 24.25
C PRO A 254 13.79 8.85 25.01
N VAL A 255 12.78 8.02 24.70
CA VAL A 255 12.65 6.65 25.22
C VAL A 255 13.60 5.68 24.51
N LEU A 256 13.93 5.95 23.25
CA LEU A 256 14.91 5.21 22.47
C LEU A 256 15.95 6.16 21.90
N LYS A 257 17.22 5.79 22.01
CA LYS A 257 18.35 6.50 21.40
C LYS A 257 19.19 5.53 20.60
N VAL A 258 19.63 5.94 19.43
CA VAL A 258 20.53 5.20 18.54
C VAL A 258 21.74 6.08 18.32
N ALA A 259 22.94 5.54 18.46
CA ALA A 259 24.22 6.23 18.21
C ALA A 259 25.14 5.35 17.37
N ASP A 260 25.73 5.95 16.32
CA ASP A 260 26.73 5.36 15.43
C ASP A 260 26.31 4.00 14.87
N LEU A 261 25.03 3.85 14.52
CA LEU A 261 24.47 2.60 14.02
C LEU A 261 24.99 2.31 12.61
N CYS A 262 25.58 1.13 12.44
CA CYS A 262 25.95 0.61 11.14
C CYS A 262 25.28 -0.71 10.87
N PHE A 263 24.88 -0.95 9.63
CA PHE A 263 24.33 -2.23 9.18
C PHE A 263 24.61 -2.48 7.70
N SER A 264 24.91 -3.72 7.34
CA SER A 264 24.99 -4.17 5.94
C SER A 264 24.40 -5.58 5.83
N TYR A 265 23.72 -5.88 4.72
CA TYR A 265 23.29 -7.24 4.43
C TYR A 265 24.47 -8.08 3.92
N PRO A 266 24.54 -9.37 4.25
CA PRO A 266 25.50 -10.27 3.62
C PRO A 266 25.32 -10.25 2.08
N ASP A 267 26.43 -10.25 1.36
CA ASP A 267 26.44 -10.29 -0.12
C ASP A 267 25.73 -9.13 -0.83
N SER A 268 25.68 -7.96 -0.19
CA SER A 268 25.03 -6.75 -0.73
C SER A 268 25.96 -5.53 -0.59
N ASP A 269 25.94 -4.65 -1.58
CA ASP A 269 26.62 -3.34 -1.51
C ASP A 269 25.87 -2.33 -0.64
N PHE A 270 24.70 -2.71 -0.11
CA PHE A 270 23.89 -1.84 0.74
C PHE A 270 24.55 -1.66 2.12
N SER A 271 24.74 -0.41 2.51
CA SER A 271 25.16 -0.03 3.86
C SER A 271 24.27 1.06 4.44
N LEU A 272 23.88 0.89 5.69
CA LEU A 272 23.13 1.87 6.46
C LEU A 272 24.04 2.44 7.56
N ASN A 273 24.17 3.77 7.61
CA ASN A 273 24.92 4.48 8.65
C ASN A 273 24.03 5.57 9.23
N ILE A 274 23.74 5.50 10.53
CA ILE A 274 22.92 6.47 11.27
C ILE A 274 23.73 6.96 12.47
N GLU A 275 24.20 8.19 12.43
CA GLU A 275 24.99 8.79 13.52
C GLU A 275 24.12 8.94 14.78
N ASN A 276 22.95 9.55 14.64
CA ASN A 276 22.04 9.79 15.75
C ASN A 276 20.58 9.64 15.30
N PHE A 277 19.81 8.90 16.09
CA PHE A 277 18.36 8.82 15.93
C PHE A 277 17.71 8.64 17.30
N ALA A 278 16.52 9.23 17.48
CA ALA A 278 15.81 9.13 18.75
C ALA A 278 14.30 9.08 18.57
N LEU A 279 13.62 8.41 19.50
CA LEU A 279 12.17 8.38 19.64
C LEU A 279 11.78 8.87 21.03
N GLU A 280 10.80 9.76 21.12
CA GLU A 280 10.27 10.27 22.41
C GLU A 280 8.89 9.69 22.69
N GLN A 281 8.64 9.34 23.95
CA GLN A 281 7.36 8.80 24.38
C GLN A 281 6.22 9.79 24.14
N GLY A 282 5.10 9.28 23.59
CA GLY A 282 3.93 10.10 23.26
C GLY A 282 4.10 10.99 22.02
N LYS A 283 5.24 10.88 21.31
CA LYS A 283 5.54 11.65 20.11
C LYS A 283 5.62 10.77 18.86
N ILE A 284 5.35 11.38 17.72
CA ILE A 284 5.46 10.73 16.41
C ILE A 284 6.70 11.23 15.72
N THR A 285 7.56 10.28 15.32
CA THR A 285 8.69 10.52 14.40
C THR A 285 8.34 9.91 13.05
N ALA A 286 8.37 10.69 11.98
CA ALA A 286 8.28 10.17 10.62
C ALA A 286 9.68 10.03 10.01
N VAL A 287 9.99 8.85 9.47
CA VAL A 287 11.17 8.62 8.64
C VAL A 287 10.76 8.67 7.18
N ILE A 288 11.33 9.63 6.44
CA ILE A 288 11.06 9.86 5.03
C ILE A 288 12.32 9.67 4.19
N GLY A 289 12.18 9.36 2.92
CA GLY A 289 13.29 9.21 1.96
C GLY A 289 12.90 8.39 0.75
N THR A 290 13.77 8.35 -0.26
CA THR A 290 13.56 7.56 -1.48
C THR A 290 13.50 6.06 -1.21
N ASN A 291 12.94 5.30 -2.14
CA ASN A 291 12.93 3.85 -2.04
C ASN A 291 14.37 3.30 -2.08
N GLY A 292 14.63 2.29 -1.25
CA GLY A 292 15.97 1.68 -1.14
C GLY A 292 16.96 2.42 -0.24
N CYS A 293 16.66 3.60 0.32
CA CYS A 293 17.58 4.31 1.21
C CYS A 293 17.75 3.69 2.61
N GLY A 294 17.00 2.62 2.94
CA GLY A 294 17.16 1.87 4.19
C GLY A 294 16.14 2.16 5.28
N LYS A 295 15.01 2.83 4.98
CA LYS A 295 13.94 3.13 5.97
C LYS A 295 13.43 1.88 6.69
N SER A 296 13.04 0.85 5.93
CA SER A 296 12.55 -0.42 6.51
C SER A 296 13.67 -1.17 7.23
N THR A 297 14.92 -1.06 6.76
CA THR A 297 16.07 -1.65 7.47
C THR A 297 16.26 -1.00 8.85
N LEU A 298 16.22 0.34 8.93
CA LEU A 298 16.27 1.07 10.20
C LEU A 298 15.14 0.66 11.13
N SER A 299 13.91 0.59 10.61
CA SER A 299 12.74 0.19 11.42
C SER A 299 12.83 -1.25 11.92
N HIS A 300 13.33 -2.19 11.10
CA HIS A 300 13.57 -3.57 11.53
C HIS A 300 14.64 -3.67 12.64
N ILE A 301 15.69 -2.86 12.57
CA ILE A 301 16.71 -2.81 13.64
C ILE A 301 16.08 -2.25 14.93
N ILE A 302 15.32 -1.16 14.85
CA ILE A 302 14.62 -0.58 16.01
C ILE A 302 13.59 -1.55 16.59
N ALA A 303 12.93 -2.35 15.74
CA ALA A 303 12.03 -3.40 16.18
C ALA A 303 12.74 -4.62 16.81
N GLY A 304 14.06 -4.68 16.72
CA GLY A 304 14.84 -5.84 17.17
C GLY A 304 14.68 -7.07 16.27
N LEU A 305 14.22 -6.89 15.02
CA LEU A 305 14.11 -7.96 14.01
C LEU A 305 15.44 -8.21 13.29
N LEU A 306 16.28 -7.18 13.20
CA LEU A 306 17.64 -7.27 12.66
C LEU A 306 18.64 -6.77 13.71
N PRO A 307 19.72 -7.52 14.00
CA PRO A 307 20.79 -7.01 14.84
C PRO A 307 21.65 -6.01 14.06
N PRO A 308 22.05 -4.86 14.64
CA PRO A 308 22.98 -3.95 14.00
C PRO A 308 24.37 -4.60 13.88
N SER A 309 25.14 -4.21 12.85
CA SER A 309 26.53 -4.63 12.69
C SER A 309 27.46 -3.89 13.67
N ALA A 310 27.17 -2.62 13.97
CA ALA A 310 27.87 -1.80 14.96
C ALA A 310 26.95 -0.70 15.49
N GLY A 311 27.39 0.02 16.51
CA GLY A 311 26.66 1.11 17.15
C GLY A 311 25.97 0.69 18.44
N THR A 312 25.24 1.65 19.04
CA THR A 312 24.57 1.42 20.35
C THR A 312 23.12 1.83 20.29
N ILE A 313 22.25 0.97 20.81
CA ILE A 313 20.82 1.28 21.00
C ILE A 313 20.52 1.31 22.49
N LEU A 314 19.98 2.41 22.96
CA LEU A 314 19.56 2.59 24.35
C LEU A 314 18.03 2.64 24.40
N LEU A 315 17.45 1.90 25.34
CA LEU A 315 16.04 1.99 25.72
C LEU A 315 15.98 2.47 27.16
N GLU A 316 15.34 3.63 27.39
CA GLU A 316 15.30 4.28 28.71
C GLU A 316 16.73 4.44 29.30
N ASP A 317 17.63 4.99 28.49
CA ASP A 317 19.07 5.23 28.80
C ASP A 317 19.91 3.99 29.16
N LYS A 318 19.41 2.79 28.88
CA LYS A 318 20.14 1.53 29.13
C LYS A 318 20.39 0.78 27.79
N PRO A 319 21.60 0.27 27.57
CA PRO A 319 21.88 -0.59 26.44
C PRO A 319 20.89 -1.76 26.36
N VAL A 320 20.41 -2.05 25.16
CA VAL A 320 19.36 -3.03 24.95
C VAL A 320 19.72 -4.00 23.83
N SER A 321 19.42 -5.29 24.03
CA SER A 321 19.54 -6.32 22.99
C SER A 321 18.35 -6.27 22.04
N SER A 322 18.54 -6.82 20.81
CA SER A 322 17.47 -6.94 19.82
C SER A 322 16.25 -7.69 20.38
N GLU A 323 16.44 -8.77 21.14
CA GLU A 323 15.34 -9.51 21.78
C GLU A 323 14.52 -8.64 22.74
N LYS A 324 15.19 -7.81 23.54
CA LYS A 324 14.51 -6.91 24.48
C LYS A 324 13.82 -5.75 23.75
N LEU A 325 14.40 -5.25 22.65
CA LEU A 325 13.72 -4.29 21.76
C LEU A 325 12.42 -4.88 21.23
N ASN A 326 12.49 -6.08 20.67
CA ASN A 326 11.32 -6.77 20.09
C ASN A 326 10.18 -6.94 21.10
N ARG A 327 10.50 -7.25 22.36
CA ARG A 327 9.49 -7.33 23.43
C ARG A 327 8.82 -5.99 23.76
N ASN A 328 9.45 -4.86 23.44
CA ASN A 328 8.96 -3.52 23.73
C ASN A 328 8.36 -2.81 22.50
N CYS A 329 8.47 -3.39 21.31
CA CYS A 329 7.98 -2.84 20.06
C CYS A 329 6.75 -3.59 19.56
N SER A 330 5.84 -2.84 18.94
CA SER A 330 4.82 -3.35 18.00
C SER A 330 5.23 -2.92 16.59
N TYR A 331 5.14 -3.82 15.63
CA TYR A 331 5.50 -3.54 14.24
C TYR A 331 4.32 -3.85 13.31
N LEU A 332 3.74 -2.83 12.72
CA LEU A 332 2.70 -2.96 11.70
C LEU A 332 3.40 -3.02 10.33
N PHE A 333 3.49 -4.23 9.77
CA PHE A 333 4.05 -4.41 8.43
C PHE A 333 3.16 -3.77 7.36
N GLN A 334 3.77 -3.40 6.26
CA GLN A 334 3.10 -2.87 5.09
C GLN A 334 1.96 -3.81 4.62
N ASN A 335 2.24 -5.11 4.50
CA ASN A 335 1.22 -6.12 4.20
C ASN A 335 0.71 -6.79 5.48
N PRO A 336 -0.59 -6.61 5.85
CA PRO A 336 -1.17 -7.23 7.04
C PRO A 336 -1.21 -8.75 6.98
N ASP A 337 -1.20 -9.36 5.79
CA ASP A 337 -1.30 -10.80 5.61
C ASP A 337 -0.08 -11.56 6.16
N TYR A 338 1.05 -10.88 6.33
CA TYR A 338 2.23 -11.47 6.98
C TYR A 338 2.06 -11.67 8.49
N GLN A 339 1.00 -11.12 9.08
CA GLN A 339 0.80 -11.12 10.53
C GLN A 339 -0.55 -11.73 10.97
N LEU A 340 -1.43 -12.04 10.03
CA LEU A 340 -2.74 -12.63 10.30
C LEU A 340 -2.72 -14.12 9.93
N PHE A 341 -2.89 -15.01 10.92
CA PHE A 341 -2.72 -16.46 10.76
C PHE A 341 -3.78 -17.29 11.49
N LEU A 342 -4.66 -16.67 12.28
CA LEU A 342 -5.70 -17.38 13.04
C LEU A 342 -7.03 -17.45 12.29
N PRO A 343 -7.90 -18.40 12.63
CA PRO A 343 -9.13 -18.66 11.88
C PRO A 343 -10.15 -17.51 11.89
N THR A 344 -10.17 -16.69 12.93
CA THR A 344 -11.12 -15.58 13.07
C THR A 344 -10.43 -14.31 13.56
N ALA A 345 -10.99 -13.14 13.23
CA ALA A 345 -10.45 -11.87 13.71
C ALA A 345 -10.49 -11.78 15.24
N ARG A 346 -11.50 -12.32 15.89
CA ARG A 346 -11.57 -12.41 17.36
C ARG A 346 -10.38 -13.22 17.92
N ALA A 347 -10.09 -14.37 17.33
CA ALA A 347 -8.95 -15.19 17.76
C ALA A 347 -7.63 -14.43 17.63
N GLU A 348 -7.42 -13.66 16.56
CA GLU A 348 -6.26 -12.78 16.38
C GLU A 348 -6.15 -11.72 17.49
N LEU A 349 -7.27 -11.06 17.84
CA LEU A 349 -7.29 -10.06 18.90
C LEU A 349 -6.98 -10.66 20.29
N GLU A 350 -7.49 -11.84 20.58
CA GLU A 350 -7.31 -12.50 21.86
C GLU A 350 -5.93 -13.11 22.05
N TYR A 351 -5.24 -13.51 20.97
CA TYR A 351 -4.04 -14.34 21.02
C TYR A 351 -2.93 -13.74 21.87
N GLY A 352 -2.59 -12.46 21.61
CA GLY A 352 -1.53 -11.77 22.34
C GLY A 352 -1.84 -11.58 23.83
N LEU A 353 -3.11 -11.35 24.17
CA LEU A 353 -3.57 -11.21 25.56
C LEU A 353 -3.52 -12.53 26.31
N LYS A 354 -3.85 -13.64 25.65
CA LYS A 354 -3.70 -15.00 26.20
C LYS A 354 -2.24 -15.33 26.49
N LEU A 355 -1.31 -14.95 25.63
CA LEU A 355 0.14 -15.11 25.87
C LEU A 355 0.62 -14.26 27.05
N GLN A 356 0.01 -13.11 27.31
CA GLN A 356 0.26 -12.28 28.49
C GLN A 356 -0.39 -12.84 29.78
N LYS A 357 -1.06 -14.00 29.68
CA LYS A 357 -1.77 -14.66 30.80
C LYS A 357 -2.86 -13.79 31.44
N MET A 358 -3.50 -12.94 30.67
CA MET A 358 -4.65 -12.17 31.11
C MET A 358 -5.84 -13.10 31.36
N ASP A 359 -6.66 -12.80 32.37
CA ASP A 359 -7.88 -13.56 32.64
C ASP A 359 -8.95 -13.34 31.56
N SER A 360 -9.88 -14.28 31.43
CA SER A 360 -10.88 -14.29 30.36
C SER A 360 -11.78 -13.05 30.38
N CYS A 361 -12.12 -12.52 31.56
CA CYS A 361 -12.96 -11.33 31.68
C CYS A 361 -12.19 -10.07 31.18
N GLY A 362 -10.92 -9.96 31.52
CA GLY A 362 -10.03 -8.88 31.03
C GLY A 362 -9.84 -8.95 29.53
N ILE A 363 -9.65 -10.15 28.97
CA ILE A 363 -9.52 -10.37 27.53
C ILE A 363 -10.77 -9.88 26.82
N GLU A 364 -11.96 -10.35 27.23
CA GLU A 364 -13.23 -9.98 26.58
C GLU A 364 -13.44 -8.47 26.61
N LYS A 365 -13.21 -7.80 27.75
CA LYS A 365 -13.35 -6.35 27.88
C LYS A 365 -12.43 -5.60 26.93
N ARG A 366 -11.13 -5.98 26.86
CA ARG A 366 -10.13 -5.34 26.01
C ARG A 366 -10.40 -5.57 24.53
N VAL A 367 -10.83 -6.78 24.16
CA VAL A 367 -11.20 -7.13 22.78
C VAL A 367 -12.40 -6.34 22.32
N GLN A 368 -13.43 -6.20 23.14
CA GLN A 368 -14.63 -5.40 22.82
C GLN A 368 -14.27 -3.91 22.64
N GLU A 369 -13.38 -3.39 23.49
CA GLU A 369 -12.87 -2.03 23.35
C GLU A 369 -12.15 -1.83 22.02
N ALA A 370 -11.23 -2.73 21.64
CA ALA A 370 -10.52 -2.70 20.37
C ALA A 370 -11.46 -2.81 19.16
N ILE A 371 -12.42 -3.73 19.19
CA ILE A 371 -13.46 -3.87 18.16
C ILE A 371 -14.17 -2.53 17.92
N LYS A 372 -14.54 -1.83 18.99
CA LYS A 372 -15.23 -0.54 18.91
C LYS A 372 -14.31 0.58 18.36
N ILE A 373 -13.08 0.67 18.85
CA ILE A 373 -12.12 1.73 18.45
C ILE A 373 -11.76 1.60 16.98
N PHE A 374 -11.46 0.39 16.51
CA PHE A 374 -11.00 0.13 15.15
C PHE A 374 -12.13 -0.20 14.17
N GLY A 375 -13.37 -0.30 14.63
CA GLY A 375 -14.53 -0.56 13.78
C GLY A 375 -14.46 -1.95 13.11
N ILE A 376 -14.17 -3.01 13.89
CA ILE A 376 -14.16 -4.39 13.38
C ILE A 376 -15.61 -4.90 13.30
N GLU A 377 -16.17 -4.89 12.11
CA GLU A 377 -17.60 -5.20 11.91
C GLU A 377 -17.94 -6.68 12.11
N HIS A 378 -17.02 -7.57 11.75
CA HIS A 378 -17.26 -9.04 11.75
C HIS A 378 -16.13 -9.76 12.50
N PRO A 379 -16.09 -9.70 13.84
CA PRO A 379 -14.98 -10.26 14.62
C PRO A 379 -14.89 -11.80 14.53
N ASP A 380 -15.98 -12.47 14.24
CA ASP A 380 -16.03 -13.94 14.14
C ASP A 380 -15.78 -14.45 12.70
N ALA A 381 -15.60 -13.53 11.73
CA ALA A 381 -15.25 -13.88 10.36
C ALA A 381 -13.73 -14.17 10.21
N PRO A 382 -13.36 -15.05 9.26
CA PRO A 382 -11.97 -15.26 8.90
C PRO A 382 -11.33 -13.98 8.32
N PRO A 383 -10.10 -13.60 8.72
CA PRO A 383 -9.41 -12.43 8.18
C PRO A 383 -9.27 -12.45 6.64
N VAL A 384 -9.12 -13.62 6.05
CA VAL A 384 -9.01 -13.80 4.59
C VAL A 384 -10.25 -13.31 3.81
N LEU A 385 -11.41 -13.25 4.45
CA LEU A 385 -12.66 -12.75 3.84
C LEU A 385 -12.83 -11.23 4.02
N MET A 386 -11.95 -10.59 4.79
CA MET A 386 -11.96 -9.14 5.01
C MET A 386 -11.29 -8.40 3.85
N SER A 387 -11.72 -7.17 3.58
CA SER A 387 -11.01 -6.28 2.68
C SER A 387 -9.60 -5.98 3.20
N TYR A 388 -8.70 -5.54 2.32
CA TYR A 388 -7.34 -5.17 2.70
C TYR A 388 -7.32 -4.11 3.83
N GLY A 389 -8.14 -3.06 3.71
CA GLY A 389 -8.27 -2.03 4.75
C GLY A 389 -8.81 -2.56 6.08
N GLN A 390 -9.77 -3.51 6.06
CA GLN A 390 -10.25 -4.16 7.28
C GLN A 390 -9.18 -5.02 7.94
N ARG A 391 -8.34 -5.73 7.15
CA ARG A 391 -7.19 -6.48 7.68
C ARG A 391 -6.15 -5.55 8.31
N LYS A 392 -5.89 -4.36 7.73
CA LYS A 392 -5.02 -3.34 8.36
C LYS A 392 -5.57 -2.82 9.68
N LYS A 393 -6.86 -2.54 9.76
CA LYS A 393 -7.50 -2.16 11.04
C LYS A 393 -7.39 -3.27 12.08
N LEU A 394 -7.58 -4.52 11.66
CA LEU A 394 -7.41 -5.68 12.54
C LEU A 394 -5.97 -5.80 13.03
N GLN A 395 -4.97 -5.67 12.14
CA GLN A 395 -3.56 -5.64 12.49
C GLN A 395 -3.27 -4.53 13.51
N ALA A 396 -3.74 -3.30 13.26
CA ALA A 396 -3.56 -2.19 14.19
C ALA A 396 -4.22 -2.46 15.56
N ALA A 397 -5.41 -3.04 15.59
CA ALA A 397 -6.12 -3.40 16.82
C ALA A 397 -5.35 -4.44 17.66
N ILE A 398 -4.76 -5.47 17.00
CA ILE A 398 -3.93 -6.49 17.65
C ILE A 398 -2.75 -5.83 18.38
N TYR A 399 -2.02 -4.94 17.69
CA TYR A 399 -0.83 -4.29 18.26
C TYR A 399 -1.18 -3.22 19.29
N TRP A 400 -2.32 -2.55 19.16
CA TRP A 400 -2.84 -1.67 20.19
C TRP A 400 -3.13 -2.42 21.49
N LEU A 401 -3.71 -3.60 21.41
CA LEU A 401 -3.98 -4.48 22.56
C LEU A 401 -2.71 -4.90 23.31
N LEU A 402 -1.58 -5.06 22.61
CA LEU A 402 -0.29 -5.44 23.21
C LEU A 402 0.31 -4.34 24.08
N ASN A 403 -0.10 -3.10 23.91
CA ASN A 403 0.24 -1.95 24.78
C ASN A 403 1.76 -1.75 24.96
N LYS A 404 2.51 -1.72 23.84
CA LYS A 404 3.97 -1.63 23.80
C LYS A 404 4.45 -0.17 23.93
N LYS A 405 5.75 0.02 24.31
CA LYS A 405 6.37 1.34 24.45
C LYS A 405 6.67 2.02 23.12
N ILE A 406 6.92 1.24 22.09
CA ILE A 406 7.24 1.72 20.74
C ILE A 406 6.30 1.06 19.76
N VAL A 407 5.72 1.85 18.88
CA VAL A 407 4.87 1.39 17.78
C VAL A 407 5.50 1.84 16.47
N ILE A 408 5.78 0.90 15.60
CA ILE A 408 6.34 1.14 14.26
C ILE A 408 5.24 0.87 13.24
N ILE A 409 5.02 1.83 12.36
CA ILE A 409 4.00 1.79 11.31
C ILE A 409 4.73 1.93 9.98
N ASP A 410 4.87 0.80 9.26
CA ASP A 410 5.63 0.75 8.01
C ASP A 410 4.66 0.82 6.83
N GLU A 411 4.63 1.99 6.15
CA GLU A 411 3.80 2.30 4.97
C GLU A 411 2.33 1.83 5.08
N ALA A 412 1.75 1.96 6.29
CA ALA A 412 0.41 1.42 6.57
C ALA A 412 -0.75 2.28 6.03
N ASP A 413 -0.47 3.37 5.33
CA ASP A 413 -1.46 4.25 4.71
C ASP A 413 -2.04 3.70 3.39
N SER A 414 -1.41 2.68 2.79
CA SER A 414 -1.93 2.03 1.58
C SER A 414 -3.20 1.22 1.88
N GLY A 415 -4.20 1.31 1.00
CA GLY A 415 -5.45 0.54 1.09
C GLY A 415 -6.43 0.94 2.19
N ILE A 416 -6.17 2.05 2.90
CA ILE A 416 -7.11 2.67 3.85
C ILE A 416 -7.28 4.16 3.53
N SER A 417 -8.43 4.73 3.91
CA SER A 417 -8.65 6.17 3.74
C SER A 417 -7.81 6.99 4.73
N SER A 418 -7.52 8.25 4.39
CA SER A 418 -6.82 9.18 5.28
C SER A 418 -7.51 9.33 6.64
N LYS A 419 -8.86 9.26 6.65
CA LYS A 419 -9.65 9.30 7.88
C LYS A 419 -9.39 8.06 8.76
N GLU A 420 -9.37 6.88 8.15
CA GLU A 420 -9.10 5.62 8.86
C GLU A 420 -7.67 5.55 9.36
N TYR A 421 -6.71 6.03 8.56
CA TYR A 421 -5.31 6.13 8.98
C TYR A 421 -5.17 7.03 10.22
N ARG A 422 -5.77 8.23 10.22
CA ARG A 422 -5.79 9.12 11.39
C ARG A 422 -6.44 8.48 12.61
N GLN A 423 -7.52 7.72 12.43
CA GLN A 423 -8.15 6.98 13.54
C GLN A 423 -7.18 5.97 14.16
N ILE A 424 -6.38 5.28 13.35
CA ILE A 424 -5.36 4.34 13.83
C ILE A 424 -4.28 5.10 14.63
N ILE A 425 -3.75 6.20 14.10
CA ILE A 425 -2.73 7.02 14.78
C ILE A 425 -3.27 7.54 16.11
N GLU A 426 -4.46 8.09 16.11
CA GLU A 426 -5.09 8.66 17.31
C GLU A 426 -5.37 7.57 18.36
N ALA A 427 -5.79 6.37 17.95
CA ALA A 427 -5.97 5.25 18.86
C ALA A 427 -4.65 4.89 19.58
N PHE A 428 -3.51 4.90 18.88
CA PHE A 428 -2.21 4.68 19.50
C PHE A 428 -1.78 5.84 20.41
N ARG A 429 -2.03 7.10 20.02
CA ARG A 429 -1.76 8.28 20.87
C ARG A 429 -2.52 8.21 22.19
N GLN A 430 -3.78 7.77 22.16
CA GLN A 430 -4.65 7.65 23.33
C GLN A 430 -4.47 6.35 24.12
N SER A 431 -3.58 5.46 23.65
CA SER A 431 -3.37 4.20 24.35
C SER A 431 -2.73 4.41 25.73
N PRO A 432 -3.03 3.54 26.72
CA PRO A 432 -2.48 3.68 28.07
C PRO A 432 -0.94 3.69 28.15
N ALA A 433 -0.27 3.04 27.21
CA ALA A 433 1.19 3.03 27.13
C ALA A 433 1.78 4.36 26.69
N ASN A 434 0.97 5.25 26.07
CA ASN A 434 1.44 6.50 25.47
C ASN A 434 2.74 6.28 24.65
N PRO A 435 2.72 5.43 23.61
CA PRO A 435 3.93 4.93 22.95
C PRO A 435 4.66 6.03 22.19
N ALA A 436 5.96 5.85 22.00
CA ALA A 436 6.67 6.50 20.91
C ALA A 436 6.24 5.86 19.59
N ILE A 437 5.81 6.66 18.63
CA ILE A 437 5.33 6.17 17.33
C ILE A 437 6.37 6.51 16.26
N LEU A 438 6.79 5.50 15.51
CA LEU A 438 7.66 5.63 14.35
C LEU A 438 6.85 5.34 13.09
N ILE A 439 6.70 6.33 12.21
CA ILE A 439 6.04 6.18 10.91
C ILE A 439 7.13 6.10 9.84
N ILE A 440 7.10 5.05 9.03
CA ILE A 440 7.90 4.96 7.81
C ILE A 440 6.98 5.31 6.65
N THR A 441 7.35 6.31 5.87
CA THR A 441 6.55 6.72 4.71
C THR A 441 7.41 7.41 3.65
N HIS A 442 6.98 7.34 2.41
CA HIS A 442 7.49 8.19 1.33
C HIS A 442 6.60 9.42 1.10
N ASP A 443 5.47 9.50 1.80
CA ASP A 443 4.50 10.59 1.69
C ASP A 443 4.84 11.74 2.65
N ILE A 444 5.45 12.80 2.08
CA ILE A 444 5.85 14.00 2.85
C ILE A 444 4.64 14.72 3.44
N GLN A 445 3.48 14.71 2.74
CA GLN A 445 2.27 15.35 3.24
C GLN A 445 1.77 14.64 4.49
N LEU A 446 1.75 13.31 4.45
CA LEU A 446 1.37 12.50 5.60
C LEU A 446 2.33 12.74 6.78
N ALA A 447 3.65 12.73 6.51
CA ALA A 447 4.66 12.99 7.51
C ALA A 447 4.48 14.36 8.18
N ALA A 448 4.27 15.40 7.39
CA ALA A 448 4.11 16.77 7.91
C ALA A 448 2.80 17.00 8.66
N LEU A 449 1.74 16.24 8.34
CA LEU A 449 0.45 16.33 9.04
C LEU A 449 0.42 15.61 10.37
N GLU A 450 1.12 14.49 10.49
CA GLU A 450 0.97 13.58 11.63
C GLU A 450 2.18 13.62 12.59
N ALA A 451 3.38 13.98 12.10
CA ALA A 451 4.60 13.85 12.86
C ALA A 451 4.92 15.10 13.72
N ASP A 452 5.48 14.85 14.91
CA ASP A 452 6.11 15.85 15.76
C ASP A 452 7.57 16.11 15.33
N LYS A 453 8.19 15.13 14.62
CA LYS A 453 9.55 15.22 14.09
C LYS A 453 9.67 14.45 12.79
N ILE A 454 10.44 14.97 11.86
CA ILE A 454 10.81 14.30 10.62
C ILE A 454 12.29 13.94 10.65
N PHE A 455 12.61 12.70 10.29
CA PHE A 455 13.96 12.22 10.06
C PHE A 455 14.11 11.85 8.60
N ARG A 456 14.95 12.59 7.88
CA ARG A 456 15.17 12.39 6.44
C ARG A 456 16.33 11.44 6.20
N MET A 457 16.11 10.42 5.36
CA MET A 457 17.11 9.45 4.93
C MET A 457 17.35 9.58 3.41
N GLY A 458 18.62 9.77 3.02
CA GLY A 458 18.99 9.95 1.61
C GLY A 458 18.56 11.32 1.04
N ALA A 459 18.87 11.55 -0.23
CA ALA A 459 18.36 12.70 -0.99
C ALA A 459 16.93 12.38 -1.48
N LEU A 460 16.02 13.35 -1.38
CA LEU A 460 14.71 13.31 -2.01
C LEU A 460 14.79 13.84 -3.43
#